data_7964ac69256bacad0273cb0ec8f5c5da
#
_entry.id   7964ac69256bacad0273cb0ec8f5c5da
#
_cell.length_a   1.000
_cell.length_b   1.000
_cell.length_c   1.000
_cell.angle_alpha   90.00
_cell.angle_beta   90.00
_cell.angle_gamma   90.00
#
_symmetry.space_group_name_H-M   'P 1'
#
loop_
_entity.id
_entity.type
_entity.pdbx_description
1 polymer ?
#
loop_
_entity_poly.entity_id
_entity_poly.type
_entity_poly.pdbx_seq_one_letter_code
_entity_poly.pdbx_strand_id
1 'polypeptide(L)' 'MANILVCDDDREIVDAIEIYLSQDGYKIYKAYDGEQALQILDKED' A
#
# COMPACT_ATOMS: atom_id res chain seq x y z
N MET A 1 1.92 0.57 -15.64
CA MET A 1 1.99 -0.31 -14.46
C MET A 1 0.96 0.13 -13.44
N ALA A 2 0.38 -0.82 -12.73
CA ALA A 2 -0.63 -0.51 -11.73
C ALA A 2 0.00 -0.06 -10.42
N ASN A 3 -0.64 0.88 -9.78
CA ASN A 3 -0.30 1.28 -8.42
C ASN A 3 -1.31 0.65 -7.46
N ILE A 4 -0.82 0.09 -6.37
CA ILE A 4 -1.67 -0.61 -5.42
C ILE A 4 -1.48 0.04 -4.05
N LEU A 5 -2.59 0.36 -3.40
CA LEU A 5 -2.60 0.84 -2.03
C LEU A 5 -3.02 -0.30 -1.11
N VAL A 6 -2.16 -0.64 -0.17
CA VAL A 6 -2.45 -1.66 0.84
C VAL A 6 -2.70 -0.97 2.16
N CYS A 7 -3.86 -1.22 2.75
CA CYS A 7 -4.25 -0.58 4.01
C CYS A 7 -4.66 -1.65 5.03
N ASP A 8 -3.92 -1.74 6.12
CA ASP A 8 -4.22 -2.66 7.22
C ASP A 8 -3.46 -2.18 8.46
N ASP A 9 -4.04 -2.36 9.64
CA ASP A 9 -3.40 -1.95 10.88
C ASP A 9 -2.27 -2.89 11.31
N ASP A 10 -2.16 -4.06 10.69
CA ASP A 10 -1.11 -5.02 10.98
C ASP A 10 0.06 -4.82 10.03
N ARG A 11 1.18 -4.29 10.56
CA ARG A 11 2.35 -3.97 9.75
C ARG A 11 2.96 -5.20 9.09
N GLU A 12 2.93 -6.33 9.76
CA GLU A 12 3.48 -7.56 9.20
C GLU A 12 2.71 -8.01 7.97
N ILE A 13 1.38 -7.87 8.01
CA ILE A 13 0.54 -8.21 6.87
C ILE A 13 0.82 -7.26 5.72
N VAL A 14 0.90 -5.96 5.98
CA VAL A 14 1.16 -4.97 4.95
C VAL A 14 2.51 -5.23 4.29
N ASP A 15 3.54 -5.50 5.09
CA ASP A 15 4.88 -5.74 4.56
C ASP A 15 4.94 -7.02 3.74
N ALA A 16 4.24 -8.06 4.17
CA ALA A 16 4.18 -9.32 3.42
C ALA A 16 3.50 -9.11 2.06
N ILE A 17 2.41 -8.37 2.03
CA ILE A 17 1.71 -8.07 0.78
C ILE A 17 2.60 -7.25 -0.14
N GLU A 18 3.33 -6.28 0.40
CA GLU A 18 4.24 -5.48 -0.39
C GLU A 18 5.28 -6.36 -1.08
N ILE A 19 5.91 -7.25 -0.33
CA ILE A 19 6.94 -8.12 -0.89
C ILE A 19 6.35 -8.99 -1.99
N TYR A 20 5.18 -9.57 -1.74
CA TYR A 20 4.53 -10.46 -2.69
C TYR A 20 4.19 -9.74 -4.00
N LEU A 21 3.56 -8.59 -3.89
CA LEU A 21 3.08 -7.87 -5.08
C LEU A 21 4.20 -7.14 -5.81
N SER A 22 5.24 -6.70 -5.10
CA SER A 22 6.34 -6.00 -5.76
C SER A 22 7.10 -6.92 -6.72
N GLN A 23 7.03 -8.23 -6.51
CA GLN A 23 7.65 -9.18 -7.43
C GLN A 23 7.00 -9.15 -8.81
N ASP A 24 5.76 -8.73 -8.89
CA ASP A 24 5.03 -8.62 -10.16
C ASP A 24 5.17 -7.24 -10.81
N GLY A 25 6.00 -6.37 -10.24
CA GLY A 25 6.27 -5.06 -10.82
C GLY A 25 5.29 -3.97 -10.45
N TYR A 26 4.39 -4.21 -9.51
CA TYR A 26 3.47 -3.19 -9.04
C TYR A 26 4.16 -2.20 -8.12
N LYS A 27 3.75 -0.94 -8.18
CA LYS A 27 4.17 0.05 -7.21
C LYS A 27 3.22 -0.01 -6.02
N ILE A 28 3.77 -0.20 -4.83
CA ILE A 28 2.97 -0.42 -3.63
C ILE A 28 3.05 0.78 -2.71
N TYR A 29 1.89 1.27 -2.30
CA TYR A 29 1.77 2.28 -1.26
C TYR A 29 1.22 1.62 -0.02
N LYS A 30 1.81 1.93 1.13
CA LYS A 30 1.43 1.31 2.39
C LYS A 30 0.75 2.31 3.30
N ALA A 31 -0.38 1.92 3.86
CA ALA A 31 -1.08 2.69 4.87
C ALA A 31 -1.45 1.76 6.02
N TYR A 32 -1.40 2.28 7.23
CA TYR A 32 -1.69 1.48 8.42
C TYR A 32 -3.00 1.88 9.09
N ASP A 33 -3.66 2.89 8.56
CA ASP A 33 -5.00 3.28 8.98
C ASP A 33 -5.68 4.06 7.85
N GLY A 34 -6.95 4.37 8.04
CA GLY A 34 -7.73 5.05 7.01
C GLY A 34 -7.24 6.46 6.74
N GLU A 35 -6.73 7.16 7.76
CA GLU A 35 -6.21 8.51 7.58
C GLU A 35 -4.98 8.50 6.67
N GLN A 36 -4.06 7.57 6.89
CA GLN A 36 -2.89 7.44 6.03
C GLN A 36 -3.29 7.10 4.61
N ALA A 37 -4.27 6.22 4.44
CA ALA A 37 -4.75 5.85 3.12
C ALA A 37 -5.31 7.06 2.38
N LEU A 38 -6.10 7.89 3.05
CA LEU A 38 -6.65 9.09 2.45
C LEU A 38 -5.55 10.09 2.07
N GLN A 39 -4.53 10.24 2.89
CA GLN A 39 -3.41 11.12 2.58
C GLN A 39 -2.67 10.66 1.33
N ILE A 40 -2.48 9.37 1.18
CA ILE A 40 -1.80 8.83 0.00
C ILE A 40 -2.65 9.06 -1.24
N LEU A 41 -3.95 8.79 -1.17
CA LEU A 41 -4.84 9.01 -2.30
C LEU A 41 -4.90 10.47 -2.71
N ASP A 42 -4.85 11.37 -1.75
CA ASP A 42 -4.89 12.80 -2.02
C ASP A 42 -3.63 13.26 -2.74
N LYS A 43 -2.48 12.70 -2.43
CA LYS A 43 -1.20 13.07 -3.05
C LYS A 43 -1.01 12.44 -4.41
N GLU A 44 -1.38 11.17 -4.54
CA GLU A 44 -1.07 10.39 -5.74
C GLU A 44 -2.14 10.48 -6.81
N ASP A 45 -3.29 10.97 -6.42
CA ASP A 45 -4.40 11.21 -7.35
C ASP A 45 -4.74 9.95 -8.13
#